data_3c217f890457f35496b97c193f512e06
#
_entry.id   3c217f890457f35496b97c193f512e06
#
_cell.length_a   1.000
_cell.length_b   1.000
_cell.length_c   1.000
_cell.angle_alpha   90.00
_cell.angle_beta   90.00
_cell.angle_gamma   90.00
#
_symmetry.space_group_name_H-M   'P 1'
#
loop_
_entity.id
_entity.type
_entity.pdbx_description
1 polymer ?
#
loop_
_entity_poly.entity_id
_entity_poly.type
_entity_poly.pdbx_seq_one_letter_code
_entity_poly.pdbx_strand_id
1 'polypeptide(L)'
;MRKLVVLGVLLSILCAWPTAAKADNWGIGVKVGVGENDPKTMKEIQDGTLYNTELNENGAVFSGLEALYEFNLDDETNKLGVKLGVDVFGHNDLKVTTPSVWDKWTETTYAIPLTVYYKRDNGVSAWAPYVGAGVSFFRSELKREVIGDEVKDHKSKIVPHLMAGAEYRFTKLFALGLEAKYNFGAKIKKDGDVLSDHSGFGGAITGRFYF
;
A
#
# COMPACT_ATOMS: atom_id res chain seq x y z
N MET A 1 -2.42 -22.48 8.75
CA MET A 1 -1.85 -22.31 10.09
C MET A 1 -0.72 -21.27 10.16
N ARG A 2 0.23 -21.17 9.22
CA ARG A 2 1.31 -20.13 9.23
C ARG A 2 0.81 -18.67 9.19
N LYS A 3 -0.30 -18.36 8.52
CA LYS A 3 -0.86 -16.99 8.40
C LYS A 3 -1.45 -16.46 9.73
N LEU A 4 -2.02 -17.34 10.55
CA LEU A 4 -2.57 -16.99 11.86
C LEU A 4 -1.48 -16.72 12.91
N VAL A 5 -0.33 -17.40 12.80
CA VAL A 5 0.81 -17.19 13.71
C VAL A 5 1.45 -15.81 13.46
N VAL A 6 1.58 -15.37 12.20
CA VAL A 6 2.13 -14.05 11.86
C VAL A 6 1.20 -12.93 12.35
N LEU A 7 -0.11 -13.11 12.24
CA LEU A 7 -1.08 -12.13 12.76
C LEU A 7 -1.05 -12.08 14.29
N GLY A 8 -0.90 -13.21 14.95
CA GLY A 8 -0.79 -13.31 16.42
C GLY A 8 0.49 -12.65 16.95
N VAL A 9 1.62 -12.83 16.26
CA VAL A 9 2.89 -12.19 16.63
C VAL A 9 2.84 -10.67 16.41
N LEU A 10 2.23 -10.19 15.33
CA LEU A 10 2.02 -8.76 15.10
C LEU A 10 1.10 -8.14 16.16
N LEU A 11 0.00 -8.79 16.53
CA LEU A 11 -0.88 -8.33 17.60
C LEU A 11 -0.18 -8.36 18.98
N SER A 12 0.62 -9.36 19.28
CA SER A 12 1.33 -9.43 20.57
C SER A 12 2.44 -8.39 20.68
N ILE A 13 3.11 -8.02 19.59
CA ILE A 13 4.06 -6.89 19.55
C ILE A 13 3.33 -5.57 19.78
N LEU A 14 2.14 -5.39 19.20
CA LEU A 14 1.29 -4.21 19.42
C LEU A 14 0.75 -4.11 20.86
N CYS A 15 0.46 -5.23 21.52
CA CYS A 15 -0.06 -5.24 22.89
C CYS A 15 1.03 -5.14 23.97
N ALA A 16 2.28 -5.49 23.70
CA ALA A 16 3.38 -5.48 24.68
C ALA A 16 4.10 -4.13 24.85
N TRP A 17 3.77 -3.10 24.04
CA TRP A 17 4.52 -1.85 23.97
C TRP A 17 3.99 -0.64 24.78
N PRO A 18 2.84 -0.65 25.47
CA PRO A 18 2.30 0.59 26.05
C PRO A 18 2.98 1.09 27.33
N THR A 19 4.00 0.42 27.87
CA THR A 19 4.48 0.76 29.22
C THR A 19 5.73 1.63 29.32
N ALA A 20 6.35 2.03 28.22
CA ALA A 20 7.65 2.71 28.23
C ALA A 20 7.75 4.06 27.50
N ALA A 21 6.71 4.53 26.80
CA ALA A 21 6.78 5.79 26.05
C ALA A 21 5.87 6.84 26.66
N LYS A 22 6.38 8.06 26.84
CA LYS A 22 5.55 9.26 27.04
C LYS A 22 4.53 9.32 25.90
N ALA A 23 3.27 9.35 26.23
CA ALA A 23 2.10 8.93 25.50
C ALA A 23 1.74 9.70 24.19
N ASP A 24 2.60 10.48 23.56
CA ASP A 24 2.18 11.36 22.45
C ASP A 24 2.90 11.13 21.12
N ASN A 25 3.80 10.17 21.03
CA ASN A 25 4.69 10.05 19.89
C ASN A 25 4.46 8.82 18.99
N TRP A 26 3.71 7.83 19.47
CA TRP A 26 3.40 6.64 18.67
C TRP A 26 1.99 6.68 18.11
N GLY A 27 1.82 6.12 16.95
CA GLY A 27 0.50 5.94 16.36
C GLY A 27 0.41 4.67 15.52
N ILE A 28 -0.78 4.14 15.46
CA ILE A 28 -1.15 3.09 14.52
C ILE A 28 -2.32 3.56 13.68
N GLY A 29 -2.39 3.12 12.44
CA GLY A 29 -3.44 3.54 11.54
C GLY A 29 -3.90 2.43 10.62
N VAL A 30 -5.13 2.61 10.14
CA VAL A 30 -5.70 1.88 9.03
C VAL A 30 -5.90 2.84 7.88
N LYS A 31 -5.76 2.36 6.66
CA LYS A 31 -6.00 3.17 5.47
C LYS A 31 -6.70 2.39 4.37
N VAL A 32 -7.45 3.12 3.59
CA VAL A 32 -8.08 2.64 2.37
C VAL A 32 -7.87 3.69 1.30
N GLY A 33 -7.55 3.26 0.08
CA GLY A 33 -7.23 4.20 -0.97
C GLY A 33 -7.27 3.61 -2.36
N VAL A 34 -6.92 4.47 -3.30
CA VAL A 34 -6.75 4.13 -4.70
C VAL A 34 -5.36 4.56 -5.16
N GLY A 35 -4.76 3.77 -6.05
CA GLY A 35 -3.46 4.07 -6.62
C GLY A 35 -3.36 3.57 -8.05
N GLU A 36 -2.32 3.96 -8.75
CA GLU A 36 -2.05 3.41 -10.08
C GLU A 36 -1.71 1.93 -9.98
N ASN A 37 -2.38 1.13 -10.77
CA ASN A 37 -2.05 -0.27 -11.00
C ASN A 37 -2.50 -0.66 -12.41
N ASP A 38 -1.60 -0.57 -13.37
CA ASP A 38 -1.84 -0.93 -14.76
C ASP A 38 -1.27 -2.33 -15.04
N PRO A 39 -2.13 -3.37 -15.18
CA PRO A 39 -1.71 -4.75 -15.44
C PRO A 39 -1.32 -4.94 -16.90
N LYS A 40 -0.20 -4.36 -17.33
CA LYS A 40 0.22 -4.28 -18.74
C LYS A 40 0.29 -5.63 -19.42
N THR A 41 0.91 -6.63 -18.77
CA THR A 41 1.00 -7.97 -19.34
C THR A 41 -0.38 -8.59 -19.60
N MET A 42 -1.35 -8.39 -18.71
CA MET A 42 -2.71 -8.89 -18.92
C MET A 42 -3.40 -8.19 -20.08
N LYS A 43 -3.22 -6.87 -20.22
CA LYS A 43 -3.73 -6.09 -21.37
C LYS A 43 -3.12 -6.52 -22.68
N GLU A 44 -1.82 -6.74 -22.72
CA GLU A 44 -1.13 -7.24 -23.92
C GLU A 44 -1.63 -8.65 -24.33
N ILE A 45 -1.90 -9.55 -23.36
CA ILE A 45 -2.50 -10.86 -23.63
C ILE A 45 -3.93 -10.68 -24.15
N GLN A 46 -4.72 -9.80 -23.55
CA GLN A 46 -6.08 -9.51 -23.99
C GLN A 46 -6.11 -9.01 -25.44
N ASP A 47 -5.27 -8.01 -25.76
CA ASP A 47 -5.21 -7.39 -27.08
C ASP A 47 -4.63 -8.32 -28.16
N GLY A 48 -3.73 -9.21 -27.78
CA GLY A 48 -3.09 -10.16 -28.68
C GLY A 48 -3.86 -11.46 -28.93
N THR A 49 -4.99 -11.69 -28.23
CA THR A 49 -5.75 -12.92 -28.38
C THR A 49 -7.01 -12.75 -29.25
N LEU A 50 -7.32 -13.79 -30.06
CA LEU A 50 -8.54 -13.87 -30.87
C LEU A 50 -9.72 -14.52 -30.12
N TYR A 51 -9.52 -14.90 -28.87
CA TYR A 51 -10.52 -15.59 -28.05
C TYR A 51 -11.26 -14.60 -27.11
N ASN A 52 -12.37 -15.07 -26.55
CA ASN A 52 -13.12 -14.29 -25.57
C ASN A 52 -12.28 -14.06 -24.31
N THR A 53 -12.14 -12.81 -23.92
CA THR A 53 -11.38 -12.39 -22.74
C THR A 53 -12.23 -11.53 -21.82
N GLU A 54 -12.08 -11.74 -20.52
CA GLU A 54 -12.68 -10.92 -19.46
C GLU A 54 -11.55 -10.43 -18.55
N LEU A 55 -11.26 -9.13 -18.60
CA LEU A 55 -10.30 -8.48 -17.70
C LEU A 55 -11.05 -7.71 -16.62
N ASN A 56 -10.78 -8.05 -15.37
CA ASN A 56 -11.30 -7.35 -14.19
C ASN A 56 -10.16 -6.62 -13.49
N GLU A 57 -10.18 -5.28 -13.53
CA GLU A 57 -9.13 -4.40 -13.01
C GLU A 57 -9.54 -3.84 -11.63
N ASN A 58 -9.33 -4.59 -10.56
CA ASN A 58 -9.57 -4.13 -9.18
C ASN A 58 -8.29 -3.77 -8.43
N GLY A 59 -7.13 -3.94 -9.06
CA GLY A 59 -5.83 -3.71 -8.45
C GLY A 59 -5.52 -2.26 -8.06
N ALA A 60 -6.30 -1.30 -8.54
CA ALA A 60 -6.12 0.11 -8.18
C ALA A 60 -6.56 0.43 -6.74
N VAL A 61 -7.48 -0.36 -6.16
CA VAL A 61 -7.93 -0.16 -4.77
C VAL A 61 -6.99 -0.88 -3.82
N PHE A 62 -6.62 -0.23 -2.72
CA PHE A 62 -5.83 -0.86 -1.68
C PHE A 62 -6.37 -0.58 -0.28
N SER A 63 -6.04 -1.48 0.65
CA SER A 63 -6.21 -1.28 2.07
C SER A 63 -4.88 -1.55 2.78
N GLY A 64 -4.66 -0.93 3.93
CA GLY A 64 -3.39 -1.09 4.62
C GLY A 64 -3.45 -0.77 6.10
N LEU A 65 -2.36 -1.15 6.74
CA LEU A 65 -2.03 -0.82 8.12
C LEU A 65 -0.77 0.05 8.13
N GLU A 66 -0.67 0.93 9.09
CA GLU A 66 0.54 1.72 9.29
C GLU A 66 0.86 1.86 10.78
N ALA A 67 2.16 1.94 11.09
CA ALA A 67 2.68 2.36 12.37
C ALA A 67 3.53 3.60 12.14
N LEU A 68 3.46 4.54 13.05
CA LEU A 68 4.21 5.79 12.96
C LEU A 68 4.79 6.18 14.30
N TYR A 69 5.89 6.93 14.24
CA TYR A 69 6.51 7.55 15.38
C TYR A 69 6.86 9.00 15.05
N GLU A 70 6.55 9.93 15.94
CA GLU A 70 6.76 11.36 15.76
C GLU A 70 7.73 11.90 16.81
N PHE A 71 8.73 12.65 16.35
CA PHE A 71 9.66 13.39 17.17
C PHE A 71 9.24 14.86 17.20
N ASN A 72 9.03 15.43 18.39
CA ASN A 72 8.87 16.86 18.53
C ASN A 72 10.19 17.54 18.21
N LEU A 73 10.17 18.51 17.32
CA LEU A 73 11.30 19.42 17.07
C LEU A 73 11.29 20.51 18.16
N ASP A 74 11.95 21.64 17.92
CA ASP A 74 12.19 22.69 18.92
C ASP A 74 10.96 23.24 19.63
N ASP A 75 9.79 23.09 19.04
CA ASP A 75 8.48 23.38 19.64
C ASP A 75 7.54 22.19 19.46
N GLU A 76 6.50 22.07 20.27
CA GLU A 76 5.49 21.02 20.15
C GLU A 76 4.67 21.11 18.84
N THR A 77 4.89 22.17 18.06
CA THR A 77 4.17 22.50 16.84
C THR A 77 4.73 21.76 15.63
N ASN A 78 6.03 21.54 15.58
CA ASN A 78 6.73 20.95 14.46
C ASN A 78 7.21 19.56 14.80
N LYS A 79 6.82 18.59 13.99
CA LYS A 79 7.15 17.18 14.22
C LYS A 79 7.84 16.58 13.01
N LEU A 80 8.88 15.80 13.27
CA LEU A 80 9.47 14.89 12.29
C LEU A 80 8.94 13.49 12.58
N GLY A 81 8.37 12.82 11.59
CA GLY A 81 7.83 11.49 11.78
C GLY A 81 8.45 10.46 10.86
N VAL A 82 8.43 9.21 11.32
CA VAL A 82 8.73 8.03 10.52
C VAL A 82 7.49 7.15 10.49
N LYS A 83 7.11 6.69 9.31
CA LYS A 83 5.93 5.85 9.08
C LYS A 83 6.32 4.61 8.29
N LEU A 84 5.94 3.45 8.80
CA LEU A 84 6.04 2.16 8.13
C LEU A 84 4.63 1.61 7.90
N GLY A 85 4.34 1.17 6.68
CA GLY A 85 3.05 0.61 6.34
C GLY A 85 3.13 -0.76 5.67
N VAL A 86 1.98 -1.38 5.54
CA VAL A 86 1.74 -2.54 4.67
C VAL A 86 0.46 -2.27 3.91
N ASP A 87 0.54 -2.19 2.60
CA ASP A 87 -0.57 -1.96 1.69
C ASP A 87 -0.83 -3.23 0.90
N VAL A 88 -2.08 -3.67 0.88
CA VAL A 88 -2.55 -4.81 0.08
C VAL A 88 -3.46 -4.26 -0.99
N PHE A 89 -3.06 -4.41 -2.24
CA PHE A 89 -3.85 -4.00 -3.39
C PHE A 89 -4.89 -5.08 -3.72
N GLY A 90 -5.99 -4.67 -4.34
CA GLY A 90 -6.91 -5.59 -4.98
C GLY A 90 -6.19 -6.43 -6.04
N HIS A 91 -6.86 -7.43 -6.55
CA HIS A 91 -6.28 -8.27 -7.60
C HIS A 91 -6.87 -7.90 -8.97
N ASN A 92 -6.03 -8.06 -10.00
CA ASN A 92 -6.45 -8.02 -11.39
C ASN A 92 -6.61 -9.46 -11.86
N ASP A 93 -7.73 -9.76 -12.50
CA ASP A 93 -8.03 -11.08 -13.06
C ASP A 93 -8.24 -10.98 -14.57
N LEU A 94 -7.52 -11.79 -15.33
CA LEU A 94 -7.76 -12.00 -16.76
C LEU A 94 -8.18 -13.45 -16.99
N LYS A 95 -9.33 -13.66 -17.61
CA LYS A 95 -9.81 -14.97 -18.04
C LYS A 95 -9.84 -15.03 -19.56
N VAL A 96 -9.16 -16.01 -20.13
CA VAL A 96 -9.20 -16.33 -21.57
C VAL A 96 -9.95 -17.64 -21.73
N THR A 97 -11.03 -17.63 -22.51
CA THR A 97 -11.84 -18.82 -22.77
C THR A 97 -11.69 -19.23 -24.22
N THR A 98 -11.16 -20.42 -24.45
CA THR A 98 -11.08 -21.07 -25.78
C THR A 98 -12.10 -22.22 -25.85
N PRO A 99 -12.41 -22.76 -27.06
CA PRO A 99 -13.33 -23.90 -27.18
C PRO A 99 -12.93 -25.17 -26.40
N SER A 100 -11.64 -25.30 -26.08
CA SER A 100 -11.10 -26.52 -25.45
C SER A 100 -10.50 -26.30 -24.07
N VAL A 101 -10.18 -25.07 -23.70
CA VAL A 101 -9.39 -24.75 -22.50
C VAL A 101 -9.78 -23.38 -21.96
N TRP A 102 -9.77 -23.23 -20.67
CA TRP A 102 -9.77 -21.92 -20.01
C TRP A 102 -8.38 -21.65 -19.39
N ASP A 103 -7.95 -20.41 -19.44
CA ASP A 103 -6.71 -19.91 -18.85
C ASP A 103 -7.04 -18.70 -17.98
N LYS A 104 -6.70 -18.75 -16.70
CA LYS A 104 -6.94 -17.66 -15.75
C LYS A 104 -5.62 -17.12 -15.22
N TRP A 105 -5.50 -15.80 -15.29
CA TRP A 105 -4.38 -15.06 -14.77
C TRP A 105 -4.86 -14.17 -13.63
N THR A 106 -4.20 -14.24 -12.48
CA THR A 106 -4.50 -13.39 -11.32
C THR A 106 -3.21 -12.69 -10.88
N GLU A 107 -3.27 -11.36 -10.81
CA GLU A 107 -2.19 -10.55 -10.26
C GLU A 107 -2.58 -10.01 -8.89
N THR A 108 -1.69 -10.18 -7.91
CA THR A 108 -1.84 -9.60 -6.57
C THR A 108 -0.58 -8.82 -6.22
N THR A 109 -0.75 -7.58 -5.73
CA THR A 109 0.35 -6.71 -5.35
C THR A 109 0.29 -6.33 -3.88
N TYR A 110 1.46 -6.28 -3.25
CA TYR A 110 1.70 -5.80 -1.91
C TYR A 110 2.73 -4.68 -1.96
N ALA A 111 2.58 -3.67 -1.11
CA ALA A 111 3.60 -2.65 -0.92
C ALA A 111 3.91 -2.46 0.57
N ILE A 112 5.18 -2.21 0.86
CA ILE A 112 5.66 -1.87 2.21
C ILE A 112 6.32 -0.49 2.10
N PRO A 113 5.56 0.61 2.31
CA PRO A 113 6.11 1.96 2.31
C PRO A 113 6.82 2.26 3.64
N LEU A 114 8.03 2.82 3.54
CA LEU A 114 8.76 3.48 4.62
C LEU A 114 8.90 4.95 4.26
N THR A 115 8.37 5.84 5.09
CA THR A 115 8.28 7.29 4.82
C THR A 115 8.81 8.08 6.00
N VAL A 116 9.64 9.08 5.73
CA VAL A 116 9.96 10.16 6.67
C VAL A 116 9.12 11.37 6.28
N TYR A 117 8.50 12.02 7.25
CA TYR A 117 7.61 13.15 6.99
C TYR A 117 7.79 14.26 8.02
N TYR A 118 7.55 15.48 7.58
CA TYR A 118 7.42 16.65 8.42
C TYR A 118 5.94 16.99 8.57
N LYS A 119 5.49 17.21 9.81
CA LYS A 119 4.10 17.55 10.16
C LYS A 119 4.10 18.84 10.98
N ARG A 120 3.18 19.73 10.64
CA ARG A 120 2.91 20.93 11.43
C ARG A 120 1.60 20.74 12.20
N ASP A 121 1.72 20.68 13.52
CA ASP A 121 0.63 20.46 14.44
C ASP A 121 0.69 21.53 15.52
N ASN A 122 0.04 22.66 15.27
CA ASN A 122 0.11 23.84 16.15
C ASN A 122 -0.77 23.76 17.41
N GLY A 123 -1.40 22.61 17.67
CA GLY A 123 -2.26 22.41 18.85
C GLY A 123 -3.53 23.29 18.92
N VAL A 124 -3.59 24.35 18.11
CA VAL A 124 -4.72 25.29 18.05
C VAL A 124 -5.70 24.89 16.94
N SER A 125 -5.20 24.42 15.81
CA SER A 125 -6.01 23.92 14.71
C SER A 125 -6.21 22.41 14.84
N ALA A 126 -7.43 21.94 14.60
CA ALA A 126 -7.69 20.52 14.45
C ALA A 126 -6.99 19.89 13.22
N TRP A 127 -6.53 20.72 12.27
CA TRP A 127 -5.84 20.28 11.06
C TRP A 127 -4.32 20.32 11.23
N ALA A 128 -3.68 19.20 10.92
CA ALA A 128 -2.24 19.03 10.92
C ALA A 128 -1.75 18.57 9.53
N PRO A 129 -1.32 19.51 8.66
CA PRO A 129 -0.76 19.17 7.36
C PRO A 129 0.62 18.55 7.50
N TYR A 130 0.97 17.64 6.56
CA TYR A 130 2.27 16.99 6.51
C TYR A 130 2.73 16.73 5.07
N VAL A 131 4.05 16.68 4.90
CA VAL A 131 4.70 16.30 3.66
C VAL A 131 5.83 15.33 3.96
N GLY A 132 6.10 14.40 3.07
CA GLY A 132 7.12 13.39 3.30
C GLY A 132 7.68 12.78 2.03
N ALA A 133 8.76 12.05 2.20
CA ALA A 133 9.41 11.28 1.15
C ALA A 133 9.85 9.93 1.70
N GLY A 134 9.98 8.95 0.83
CA GLY A 134 10.39 7.63 1.26
C GLY A 134 10.58 6.66 0.12
N VAL A 135 10.60 5.39 0.48
CA VAL A 135 10.68 4.27 -0.45
C VAL A 135 9.57 3.26 -0.16
N SER A 136 9.02 2.66 -1.21
CA SER A 136 8.06 1.57 -1.12
C SER A 136 8.68 0.31 -1.71
N PHE A 137 8.66 -0.78 -0.96
CA PHE A 137 8.98 -2.10 -1.48
C PHE A 137 7.70 -2.70 -2.05
N PHE A 138 7.61 -2.79 -3.38
CA PHE A 138 6.52 -3.45 -4.09
C PHE A 138 6.88 -4.91 -4.35
N ARG A 139 5.88 -5.79 -4.21
CA ARG A 139 5.95 -7.18 -4.62
C ARG A 139 4.66 -7.55 -5.34
N SER A 140 4.75 -7.90 -6.64
CA SER A 140 3.66 -8.46 -7.42
C SER A 140 3.85 -9.95 -7.60
N GLU A 141 2.77 -10.70 -7.47
CA GLU A 141 2.66 -12.13 -7.73
C GLU A 141 1.67 -12.34 -8.87
N LEU A 142 2.11 -12.95 -9.94
CA LEU A 142 1.30 -13.36 -11.08
C LEU A 142 1.07 -14.86 -10.99
N LYS A 143 -0.18 -15.27 -10.86
CA LYS A 143 -0.62 -16.66 -10.84
C LYS A 143 -1.33 -16.96 -12.15
N ARG A 144 -0.92 -18.04 -12.80
CA ARG A 144 -1.59 -18.60 -13.99
C ARG A 144 -2.12 -19.97 -13.68
N GLU A 145 -3.38 -20.20 -13.98
CA GLU A 145 -4.08 -21.49 -13.85
C GLU A 145 -4.54 -21.98 -15.23
N VAL A 146 -4.06 -23.15 -15.66
CA VAL A 146 -4.42 -23.82 -16.93
C VAL A 146 -4.70 -25.29 -16.62
N ILE A 147 -5.90 -25.79 -16.87
CA ILE A 147 -6.32 -27.21 -16.77
C ILE A 147 -5.61 -28.01 -15.66
N GLY A 148 -5.71 -27.51 -14.40
CA GLY A 148 -5.14 -28.22 -13.23
C GLY A 148 -3.69 -27.97 -12.92
N ASP A 149 -2.95 -27.27 -13.79
CA ASP A 149 -1.60 -26.79 -13.52
C ASP A 149 -1.63 -25.35 -13.03
N GLU A 150 -0.81 -25.06 -12.00
CA GLU A 150 -0.65 -23.74 -11.42
C GLU A 150 0.82 -23.29 -11.52
N VAL A 151 1.04 -22.17 -12.19
CA VAL A 151 2.35 -21.54 -12.26
C VAL A 151 2.29 -20.20 -11.52
N LYS A 152 3.23 -19.99 -10.58
CA LYS A 152 3.38 -18.73 -9.84
C LYS A 152 4.68 -18.07 -10.19
N ASP A 153 4.61 -16.78 -10.43
CA ASP A 153 5.77 -15.93 -10.63
C ASP A 153 5.66 -14.71 -9.70
N HIS A 154 6.77 -14.27 -9.15
CA HIS A 154 6.80 -13.11 -8.29
C HIS A 154 8.00 -12.23 -8.60
N LYS A 155 7.79 -10.94 -8.57
CA LYS A 155 8.85 -9.93 -8.75
C LYS A 155 8.68 -8.83 -7.72
N SER A 156 9.80 -8.22 -7.36
CA SER A 156 9.84 -7.15 -6.36
C SER A 156 10.63 -5.96 -6.89
N LYS A 157 10.27 -4.76 -6.41
CA LYS A 157 10.96 -3.52 -6.74
C LYS A 157 10.92 -2.54 -5.59
N ILE A 158 12.02 -1.84 -5.36
CA ILE A 158 12.07 -0.67 -4.46
C ILE A 158 11.83 0.58 -5.31
N VAL A 159 10.94 1.44 -4.84
CA VAL A 159 10.42 2.60 -5.57
C VAL A 159 10.44 3.82 -4.65
N PRO A 160 11.09 4.92 -5.02
CA PRO A 160 10.98 6.17 -4.29
C PRO A 160 9.58 6.76 -4.44
N HIS A 161 9.11 7.45 -3.37
CA HIS A 161 7.84 8.14 -3.40
C HIS A 161 7.89 9.49 -2.66
N LEU A 162 7.00 10.38 -3.06
CA LEU A 162 6.65 11.59 -2.31
C LEU A 162 5.23 11.45 -1.77
N MET A 163 4.97 12.09 -0.65
CA MET A 163 3.68 12.07 0.02
C MET A 163 3.34 13.45 0.57
N ALA A 164 2.08 13.81 0.50
CA ALA A 164 1.51 14.97 1.18
C ALA A 164 0.14 14.59 1.74
N GLY A 165 -0.23 15.19 2.86
CA GLY A 165 -1.52 14.92 3.47
C GLY A 165 -1.88 15.94 4.56
N ALA A 166 -3.05 15.74 5.13
CA ALA A 166 -3.51 16.48 6.29
C ALA A 166 -4.34 15.56 7.19
N GLU A 167 -4.16 15.71 8.47
CA GLU A 167 -4.97 15.06 9.48
C GLU A 167 -5.95 16.04 10.10
N TYR A 168 -7.15 15.57 10.41
CA TYR A 168 -8.08 16.24 11.28
C TYR A 168 -8.17 15.48 12.60
N ARG A 169 -7.77 16.12 13.69
CA ARG A 169 -7.79 15.53 15.04
C ARG A 169 -9.15 15.76 15.70
N PHE A 170 -9.88 14.69 15.93
CA PHE A 170 -11.14 14.73 16.68
C PHE A 170 -10.88 14.73 18.19
N THR A 171 -9.85 14.02 18.61
CA THR A 171 -9.40 13.93 20.01
C THR A 171 -7.87 13.86 20.02
N LYS A 172 -7.28 13.89 21.22
CA LYS A 172 -5.83 13.65 21.36
C LYS A 172 -5.41 12.26 20.89
N LEU A 173 -6.33 11.28 20.92
CA LEU A 173 -6.06 9.88 20.61
C LEU A 173 -6.46 9.50 19.18
N PHE A 174 -7.34 10.27 18.51
CA PHE A 174 -7.89 9.86 17.22
C PHE A 174 -7.87 10.97 16.18
N ALA A 175 -7.39 10.64 14.99
CA ALA A 175 -7.40 11.51 13.83
C ALA A 175 -7.89 10.76 12.57
N LEU A 176 -8.53 11.51 11.66
CA LEU A 176 -8.76 11.11 10.28
C LEU A 176 -7.86 11.93 9.37
N GLY A 177 -7.27 11.27 8.37
CA GLY A 177 -6.37 11.92 7.43
C GLY A 177 -6.76 11.67 5.98
N LEU A 178 -6.36 12.62 5.13
CA LEU A 178 -6.31 12.47 3.69
C LEU A 178 -4.84 12.48 3.27
N GLU A 179 -4.47 11.55 2.41
CA GLU A 179 -3.09 11.38 1.95
C GLU A 179 -3.06 11.26 0.44
N ALA A 180 -2.18 11.98 -0.22
CA ALA A 180 -1.81 11.80 -1.61
C ALA A 180 -0.35 11.33 -1.68
N LYS A 181 -0.07 10.35 -2.53
CA LYS A 181 1.27 9.76 -2.73
C LYS A 181 1.56 9.67 -4.22
N TYR A 182 2.80 9.97 -4.60
CA TYR A 182 3.31 9.77 -5.96
C TYR A 182 4.48 8.79 -5.95
N ASN A 183 4.37 7.70 -6.70
CA ASN A 183 5.40 6.69 -6.86
C ASN A 183 6.18 6.91 -8.15
N PHE A 184 7.52 6.98 -8.07
CA PHE A 184 8.39 7.24 -9.21
C PHE A 184 8.89 5.94 -9.85
N GLY A 185 8.45 5.66 -11.09
CA GLY A 185 8.99 4.56 -11.88
C GLY A 185 8.72 3.17 -11.28
N ALA A 186 7.55 2.95 -10.73
CA ALA A 186 7.12 1.71 -10.10
C ALA A 186 6.77 0.60 -11.12
N LYS A 187 7.50 0.52 -12.23
CA LYS A 187 7.33 -0.53 -13.25
C LYS A 187 8.02 -1.80 -12.80
N ILE A 188 7.24 -2.85 -12.54
CA ILE A 188 7.73 -4.18 -12.21
C ILE A 188 7.93 -4.94 -13.53
N LYS A 189 9.15 -5.40 -13.79
CA LYS A 189 9.53 -6.05 -15.05
C LYS A 189 9.88 -7.51 -14.85
N LYS A 190 9.57 -8.34 -15.86
CA LYS A 190 10.01 -9.72 -16.01
C LYS A 190 10.58 -9.91 -17.40
N ASP A 191 11.81 -10.42 -17.50
CA ASP A 191 12.52 -10.75 -18.75
C ASP A 191 12.54 -9.60 -19.80
N GLY A 192 12.43 -8.34 -19.34
CA GLY A 192 12.37 -7.13 -20.16
C GLY A 192 10.98 -6.52 -20.28
N ASP A 193 9.93 -7.31 -20.17
CA ASP A 193 8.54 -6.86 -20.27
C ASP A 193 8.01 -6.28 -18.97
N VAL A 194 7.09 -5.32 -19.06
CA VAL A 194 6.45 -4.68 -17.89
C VAL A 194 5.29 -5.55 -17.44
N LEU A 195 5.46 -6.24 -16.30
CA LEU A 195 4.41 -7.04 -15.67
C LEU A 195 3.28 -6.14 -15.19
N SER A 196 3.60 -5.16 -14.35
CA SER A 196 2.65 -4.16 -13.86
C SER A 196 3.33 -2.81 -13.64
N ASP A 197 2.54 -1.73 -13.71
CA ASP A 197 2.99 -0.35 -13.50
C ASP A 197 2.19 0.30 -12.38
N HIS A 198 2.85 0.58 -11.27
CA HIS A 198 2.30 1.30 -10.12
C HIS A 198 2.86 2.72 -10.00
N SER A 199 3.41 3.25 -11.11
CA SER A 199 3.92 4.62 -11.18
C SER A 199 2.76 5.59 -11.24
N GLY A 200 2.82 6.69 -10.49
CA GLY A 200 1.81 7.73 -10.59
C GLY A 200 1.23 8.11 -9.24
N PHE A 201 0.06 8.75 -9.28
CA PHE A 201 -0.63 9.25 -8.11
C PHE A 201 -1.50 8.17 -7.45
N GLY A 202 -1.56 8.24 -6.14
CA GLY A 202 -2.52 7.51 -5.30
C GLY A 202 -3.07 8.43 -4.23
N GLY A 203 -4.26 8.11 -3.74
CA GLY A 203 -4.90 8.80 -2.63
C GLY A 203 -5.44 7.82 -1.61
N ALA A 204 -5.44 8.20 -0.33
CA ALA A 204 -5.96 7.39 0.74
C ALA A 204 -6.68 8.21 1.81
N ILE A 205 -7.67 7.61 2.43
CA ILE A 205 -8.24 8.03 3.71
C ILE A 205 -7.58 7.18 4.79
N THR A 206 -7.15 7.82 5.87
CA THR A 206 -6.48 7.16 7.00
C THR A 206 -7.22 7.41 8.29
N GLY A 207 -7.36 6.39 9.13
CA GLY A 207 -7.80 6.52 10.51
C GLY A 207 -6.64 6.19 11.43
N ARG A 208 -6.23 7.10 12.33
CA ARG A 208 -5.04 6.96 13.18
C ARG A 208 -5.39 7.06 14.65
N PHE A 209 -4.78 6.19 15.43
CA PHE A 209 -4.81 6.24 16.90
C PHE A 209 -3.40 6.54 17.41
N TYR A 210 -3.31 7.53 18.29
CA TYR A 210 -2.08 7.99 18.94
C TYR A 210 -2.09 7.60 20.43
N PHE A 211 -0.92 7.28 20.99
CA PHE A 211 -0.72 6.90 22.40
C PHE A 211 0.71 7.14 22.88
#